data_cce0f89d50eaf66d8c907a5f7d4efd02
#
_entry.id   cce0f89d50eaf66d8c907a5f7d4efd02
#
_cell.length_a   1.000
_cell.length_b   1.000
_cell.length_c   1.000
_cell.angle_alpha   90.00
_cell.angle_beta   90.00
_cell.angle_gamma   90.00
#
_symmetry.space_group_name_H-M   'P 1'
#
loop_
_entity.id
_entity.type
_entity.pdbx_description
1 polymer ?
#
loop_
_entity_poly.entity_id
_entity_poly.type
_entity_poly.pdbx_seq_one_letter_code
_entity_poly.pdbx_strand_id
1 'polypeptide(L)'
;MLDDAWRQQMIREVGIEASNYDSIKVVIKDADNDNDRQIEQIRELVDVLIISPFESAPITDVAEEAFRAGIPTIITDRKVNTNQYTTFVGANNYDLGFAAGTYAAKHLPPHATILEIWGMMGSSPAQERHNGFRDALQQRTDLTFRPVEGDWRYDVAAKRLKEIDFSQPIDFVYAHNDMMAIAAREHFLAIDPVRGKELHIIGMDAVANAGLEAVADGRINVSFLYPTGGEQVIRTAMQLLRGEKVDKYIPLLSGLVDKSAAQTLLLQSERLSNYQQRIETQRSRMDELLNRFNFLRDSLSVITLLMIGFISLSVYVFYINR
;
A
#
# COMPACT_ATOMS: atom_id res chain seq x y z
N MET A 1 9.46 6.47 3.19
CA MET A 1 8.72 6.56 1.89
C MET A 1 7.24 6.23 2.11
N LEU A 2 6.55 7.07 2.89
CA LEU A 2 5.10 6.94 3.12
C LEU A 2 4.29 7.98 2.31
N ASP A 3 4.92 8.64 1.37
CA ASP A 3 4.39 9.75 0.57
C ASP A 3 3.78 9.33 -0.77
N ASP A 4 4.02 8.08 -1.24
CA ASP A 4 3.39 7.57 -2.45
C ASP A 4 1.94 7.09 -2.21
N ALA A 5 1.11 7.16 -3.26
CA ALA A 5 -0.32 6.83 -3.19
C ALA A 5 -0.60 5.39 -2.77
N TRP A 6 0.24 4.43 -3.21
CA TRP A 6 0.08 3.01 -2.90
C TRP A 6 0.33 2.76 -1.39
N ARG A 7 1.43 3.31 -0.83
CA ARG A 7 1.75 3.18 0.59
C ARG A 7 0.75 3.91 1.49
N GLN A 8 0.29 5.09 1.08
CA GLN A 8 -0.78 5.79 1.79
C GLN A 8 -2.06 4.97 1.84
N GLN A 9 -2.41 4.27 0.76
CA GLN A 9 -3.54 3.35 0.74
C GLN A 9 -3.31 2.18 1.71
N MET A 10 -2.14 1.55 1.69
CA MET A 10 -1.78 0.47 2.62
C MET A 10 -1.93 0.90 4.08
N ILE A 11 -1.41 2.08 4.45
CA ILE A 11 -1.50 2.62 5.82
C ILE A 11 -2.94 2.87 6.22
N ARG A 12 -3.77 3.42 5.33
CA ARG A 12 -5.21 3.60 5.58
C ARG A 12 -5.88 2.26 5.88
N GLU A 13 -5.62 1.23 5.08
CA GLU A 13 -6.18 -0.12 5.27
C GLU A 13 -5.72 -0.73 6.61
N VAL A 14 -4.43 -0.60 6.94
CA VAL A 14 -3.88 -1.01 8.25
C VAL A 14 -4.63 -0.32 9.39
N GLY A 15 -4.82 0.99 9.31
CA GLY A 15 -5.52 1.76 10.35
C GLY A 15 -6.99 1.35 10.50
N ILE A 16 -7.69 1.16 9.37
CA ILE A 16 -9.10 0.74 9.36
C ILE A 16 -9.24 -0.66 9.97
N GLU A 17 -8.45 -1.63 9.51
CA GLU A 17 -8.56 -2.99 10.04
C GLU A 17 -8.13 -3.06 11.51
N ALA A 18 -7.07 -2.36 11.91
CA ALA A 18 -6.64 -2.28 13.29
C ALA A 18 -7.71 -1.71 14.23
N SER A 19 -8.53 -0.77 13.75
CA SER A 19 -9.61 -0.17 14.56
C SER A 19 -10.74 -1.16 14.93
N ASN A 20 -10.74 -2.35 14.37
CA ASN A 20 -11.67 -3.42 14.75
C ASN A 20 -11.21 -4.21 15.99
N TYR A 21 -10.03 -3.91 16.53
CA TYR A 21 -9.41 -4.67 17.63
C TYR A 21 -8.95 -3.73 18.74
N ASP A 22 -9.66 -3.71 19.88
CA ASP A 22 -9.30 -2.88 21.04
C ASP A 22 -8.03 -3.36 21.77
N SER A 23 -7.59 -4.60 21.50
CA SER A 23 -6.49 -5.27 22.21
C SER A 23 -5.11 -5.06 21.61
N ILE A 24 -5.00 -4.33 20.49
CA ILE A 24 -3.72 -4.09 19.82
C ILE A 24 -3.39 -2.61 19.72
N LYS A 25 -2.08 -2.33 19.66
CA LYS A 25 -1.54 -1.03 19.29
C LYS A 25 -0.64 -1.20 18.08
N VAL A 26 -1.01 -0.61 16.96
CA VAL A 26 -0.17 -0.56 15.76
C VAL A 26 0.77 0.63 15.85
N VAL A 27 2.07 0.39 15.68
CA VAL A 27 3.11 1.42 15.59
C VAL A 27 3.71 1.37 14.20
N ILE A 28 3.50 2.41 13.41
CA ILE A 28 4.05 2.52 12.06
C ILE A 28 5.33 3.34 12.12
N LYS A 29 6.40 2.80 11.52
CA LYS A 29 7.70 3.48 11.42
C LYS A 29 8.11 3.64 9.97
N ASP A 30 8.56 4.84 9.63
CA ASP A 30 9.14 5.16 8.34
C ASP A 30 10.66 5.22 8.44
N ALA A 31 11.33 4.42 7.64
CA ALA A 31 12.79 4.44 7.54
C ALA A 31 13.30 5.50 6.56
N ASP A 32 12.41 6.19 5.84
CA ASP A 32 12.74 7.28 4.92
C ASP A 32 13.80 6.89 3.88
N ASN A 33 13.63 5.71 3.29
CA ASN A 33 14.55 5.12 2.29
C ASN A 33 15.98 4.85 2.80
N ASP A 34 16.12 4.58 4.07
CA ASP A 34 17.38 4.28 4.73
C ASP A 34 17.37 2.86 5.30
N ASN A 35 18.24 1.97 4.78
CA ASN A 35 18.34 0.60 5.23
C ASN A 35 18.83 0.50 6.68
N ASP A 36 19.81 1.31 7.09
CA ASP A 36 20.37 1.27 8.45
C ASP A 36 19.30 1.68 9.46
N ARG A 37 18.55 2.74 9.14
CA ARG A 37 17.43 3.17 9.96
C ARG A 37 16.32 2.11 10.04
N GLN A 38 16.03 1.41 8.93
CA GLN A 38 15.06 0.31 8.95
C GLN A 38 15.54 -0.86 9.82
N ILE A 39 16.82 -1.20 9.76
CA ILE A 39 17.44 -2.23 10.60
C ILE A 39 17.31 -1.88 12.09
N GLU A 40 17.59 -0.63 12.49
CA GLU A 40 17.41 -0.17 13.86
C GLU A 40 15.95 -0.28 14.32
N GLN A 41 15.00 0.13 13.46
CA GLN A 41 13.56 0.06 13.75
C GLN A 41 13.06 -1.38 13.92
N ILE A 42 13.58 -2.33 13.13
CA ILE A 42 13.20 -3.75 13.19
C ILE A 42 13.67 -4.40 14.52
N ARG A 43 14.77 -3.92 15.11
CA ARG A 43 15.29 -4.45 16.37
C ARG A 43 14.52 -4.01 17.62
N GLU A 44 13.53 -3.15 17.47
CA GLU A 44 12.66 -2.79 18.60
C GLU A 44 11.76 -3.97 18.99
N LEU A 45 11.54 -4.15 20.29
CA LEU A 45 10.72 -5.25 20.81
C LEU A 45 9.25 -5.02 20.50
N VAL A 46 8.62 -6.01 19.87
CA VAL A 46 7.19 -6.05 19.52
C VAL A 46 6.66 -7.48 19.64
N ASP A 47 5.34 -7.65 19.78
CA ASP A 47 4.70 -8.98 19.85
C ASP A 47 4.56 -9.61 18.45
N VAL A 48 4.40 -8.82 17.41
CA VAL A 48 4.40 -9.21 15.98
C VAL A 48 5.07 -8.12 15.18
N LEU A 49 5.94 -8.51 14.27
CA LEU A 49 6.68 -7.62 13.38
C LEU A 49 6.14 -7.72 11.95
N ILE A 50 5.81 -6.58 11.35
CA ILE A 50 5.42 -6.47 9.94
C ILE A 50 6.49 -5.65 9.23
N ILE A 51 7.15 -6.24 8.23
CA ILE A 51 8.24 -5.61 7.48
C ILE A 51 7.85 -5.50 6.00
N SER A 52 7.84 -4.26 5.47
CA SER A 52 7.94 -3.98 4.03
C SER A 52 9.39 -3.52 3.77
N PRO A 53 10.28 -4.38 3.28
CA PRO A 53 11.70 -4.05 3.14
C PRO A 53 11.92 -2.87 2.20
N PHE A 54 12.84 -1.96 2.55
CA PHE A 54 13.27 -0.94 1.59
C PHE A 54 14.03 -1.59 0.45
N GLU A 55 15.07 -2.37 0.75
CA GLU A 55 15.72 -3.26 -0.20
C GLU A 55 15.80 -4.69 0.36
N SER A 56 15.80 -5.68 -0.53
CA SER A 56 15.73 -7.09 -0.12
C SER A 56 16.98 -7.54 0.65
N ALA A 57 18.19 -7.28 0.11
CA ALA A 57 19.44 -7.81 0.66
C ALA A 57 19.81 -7.23 2.02
N PRO A 58 19.80 -5.88 2.26
CA PRO A 58 20.20 -5.32 3.55
C PRO A 58 19.26 -5.71 4.71
N ILE A 59 17.97 -5.95 4.42
CA ILE A 59 16.98 -6.25 5.45
C ILE A 59 16.88 -7.75 5.76
N THR A 60 17.53 -8.60 4.97
CA THR A 60 17.45 -10.06 5.13
C THR A 60 17.92 -10.53 6.51
N ASP A 61 19.13 -10.14 6.92
CA ASP A 61 19.74 -10.65 8.15
C ASP A 61 18.94 -10.23 9.40
N VAL A 62 18.48 -8.98 9.46
CA VAL A 62 17.72 -8.49 10.63
C VAL A 62 16.30 -9.09 10.69
N ALA A 63 15.70 -9.41 9.55
CA ALA A 63 14.42 -10.13 9.51
C ALA A 63 14.59 -11.58 10.03
N GLU A 64 15.68 -12.25 9.66
CA GLU A 64 16.05 -13.57 10.22
C GLU A 64 16.35 -13.50 11.73
N GLU A 65 17.07 -12.47 12.18
CA GLU A 65 17.33 -12.23 13.61
C GLU A 65 16.00 -12.22 14.40
N ALA A 66 15.04 -11.40 13.98
CA ALA A 66 13.74 -11.29 14.62
C ALA A 66 13.00 -12.63 14.64
N PHE A 67 12.96 -13.33 13.51
CA PHE A 67 12.32 -14.65 13.41
C PHE A 67 12.98 -15.69 14.32
N ARG A 68 14.32 -15.76 14.37
CA ARG A 68 15.07 -16.67 15.26
C ARG A 68 14.88 -16.33 16.75
N ALA A 69 14.65 -15.07 17.07
CA ALA A 69 14.30 -14.63 18.42
C ALA A 69 12.88 -15.03 18.84
N GLY A 70 12.12 -15.68 17.94
CA GLY A 70 10.76 -16.14 18.20
C GLY A 70 9.68 -15.08 17.98
N ILE A 71 10.01 -13.93 17.40
CA ILE A 71 9.05 -12.89 17.07
C ILE A 71 8.34 -13.28 15.76
N PRO A 72 7.00 -13.43 15.75
CA PRO A 72 6.25 -13.66 14.52
C PRO A 72 6.53 -12.52 13.52
N THR A 73 7.12 -12.88 12.38
CA THR A 73 7.60 -11.91 11.37
C THR A 73 6.80 -12.06 10.08
N ILE A 74 6.03 -11.04 9.74
CA ILE A 74 5.27 -10.94 8.50
C ILE A 74 6.08 -10.08 7.53
N ILE A 75 6.46 -10.64 6.40
CA ILE A 75 7.04 -9.88 5.29
C ILE A 75 5.92 -9.49 4.32
N THR A 76 5.89 -8.28 3.85
CA THR A 76 4.85 -7.81 2.93
C THR A 76 5.41 -6.91 1.82
N ASP A 77 4.68 -6.79 0.69
CA ASP A 77 5.04 -6.01 -0.49
C ASP A 77 6.33 -6.51 -1.15
N ARG A 78 7.47 -6.30 -0.51
CA ARG A 78 8.79 -6.69 -0.99
C ARG A 78 9.32 -7.89 -0.20
N LYS A 79 10.01 -8.79 -0.88
CA LYS A 79 10.61 -9.99 -0.26
C LYS A 79 12.00 -9.68 0.30
N VAL A 80 12.39 -10.48 1.27
CA VAL A 80 13.79 -10.64 1.71
C VAL A 80 14.42 -11.88 1.04
N ASN A 81 15.75 -12.00 1.07
CA ASN A 81 16.47 -13.10 0.40
C ASN A 81 16.59 -14.35 1.28
N THR A 82 15.58 -14.64 2.06
CA THR A 82 15.52 -15.79 2.97
C THR A 82 14.12 -16.34 3.08
N ASN A 83 13.98 -17.56 3.57
CA ASN A 83 12.71 -18.17 3.96
C ASN A 83 12.50 -18.17 5.50
N GLN A 84 13.41 -17.56 6.27
CA GLN A 84 13.31 -17.49 7.73
C GLN A 84 12.47 -16.26 8.13
N TYR A 85 11.17 -16.38 8.01
CA TYR A 85 10.12 -15.49 8.48
C TYR A 85 8.84 -16.31 8.68
N THR A 86 7.84 -15.78 9.33
CA THR A 86 6.59 -16.50 9.58
C THR A 86 5.77 -16.65 8.30
N THR A 87 5.46 -15.54 7.64
CA THR A 87 4.66 -15.55 6.41
C THR A 87 5.03 -14.37 5.51
N PHE A 88 4.78 -14.51 4.21
CA PHE A 88 4.78 -13.42 3.24
C PHE A 88 3.35 -13.13 2.79
N VAL A 89 2.95 -11.84 2.84
CA VAL A 89 1.67 -11.34 2.34
C VAL A 89 1.93 -10.44 1.15
N GLY A 90 1.47 -10.82 -0.05
CA GLY A 90 1.69 -10.01 -1.24
C GLY A 90 1.24 -10.69 -2.53
N ALA A 91 1.17 -9.95 -3.63
CA ALA A 91 0.93 -10.52 -4.94
C ALA A 91 2.22 -11.08 -5.57
N ASN A 92 2.08 -11.92 -6.57
CA ASN A 92 3.20 -12.46 -7.33
C ASN A 92 3.63 -11.45 -8.41
N ASN A 93 4.72 -10.74 -8.16
CA ASN A 93 5.25 -9.74 -9.09
C ASN A 93 5.78 -10.33 -10.39
N TYR A 94 6.28 -11.57 -10.38
CA TYR A 94 6.68 -12.26 -11.61
C TYR A 94 5.48 -12.52 -12.50
N ASP A 95 4.37 -13.05 -11.95
CA ASP A 95 3.16 -13.32 -12.72
C ASP A 95 2.54 -12.02 -13.28
N LEU A 96 2.63 -10.92 -12.54
CA LEU A 96 2.21 -9.60 -13.01
C LEU A 96 3.07 -9.11 -14.17
N GLY A 97 4.40 -9.22 -14.05
CA GLY A 97 5.34 -8.92 -15.14
C GLY A 97 5.06 -9.79 -16.37
N PHE A 98 4.82 -11.09 -16.18
CA PHE A 98 4.49 -12.02 -17.25
C PHE A 98 3.17 -11.67 -17.93
N ALA A 99 2.15 -11.30 -17.17
CA ALA A 99 0.86 -10.84 -17.71
C ALA A 99 1.02 -9.53 -18.51
N ALA A 100 1.85 -8.58 -18.01
CA ALA A 100 2.16 -7.35 -18.73
C ALA A 100 2.90 -7.62 -20.04
N GLY A 101 3.86 -8.52 -20.06
CA GLY A 101 4.56 -8.95 -21.27
C GLY A 101 3.63 -9.68 -22.27
N THR A 102 2.73 -10.53 -21.76
CA THR A 102 1.71 -11.19 -22.59
C THR A 102 0.74 -10.18 -23.21
N TYR A 103 0.37 -9.15 -22.47
CA TYR A 103 -0.42 -8.04 -22.99
C TYR A 103 0.37 -7.27 -24.05
N ALA A 104 1.62 -6.91 -23.76
CA ALA A 104 2.49 -6.19 -24.68
C ALA A 104 2.70 -6.94 -26.01
N ALA A 105 2.88 -8.27 -25.96
CA ALA A 105 3.05 -9.10 -27.14
C ALA A 105 1.95 -8.96 -28.20
N LYS A 106 0.71 -8.65 -27.76
CA LYS A 106 -0.46 -8.44 -28.63
C LYS A 106 -0.54 -7.06 -29.26
N HIS A 107 0.26 -6.09 -28.74
CA HIS A 107 0.20 -4.70 -29.15
C HIS A 107 1.51 -4.19 -29.79
N LEU A 108 2.59 -4.99 -29.69
CA LEU A 108 3.90 -4.64 -30.21
C LEU A 108 3.98 -4.91 -31.73
N PRO A 109 4.36 -3.90 -32.52
CA PRO A 109 4.70 -4.12 -33.93
C PRO A 109 5.99 -4.97 -34.08
N PRO A 110 6.32 -5.46 -35.28
CA PRO A 110 7.62 -6.04 -35.56
C PRO A 110 8.75 -5.03 -35.31
N HIS A 111 9.88 -5.52 -34.79
CA HIS A 111 11.08 -4.71 -34.50
C HIS A 111 10.84 -3.53 -33.53
N ALA A 112 9.86 -3.66 -32.64
CA ALA A 112 9.49 -2.60 -31.71
C ALA A 112 10.61 -2.28 -30.70
N THR A 113 10.71 -0.99 -30.37
CA THR A 113 11.53 -0.50 -29.27
C THR A 113 10.67 -0.24 -28.04
N ILE A 114 10.97 -0.96 -26.96
CA ILE A 114 10.27 -0.88 -25.68
C ILE A 114 11.12 -0.05 -24.70
N LEU A 115 10.54 1.01 -24.17
CA LEU A 115 11.06 1.72 -23.00
C LEU A 115 10.55 1.02 -21.74
N GLU A 116 11.45 0.44 -20.97
CA GLU A 116 11.15 -0.18 -19.69
C GLU A 116 11.58 0.72 -18.55
N ILE A 117 10.62 1.25 -17.78
CA ILE A 117 10.89 2.14 -16.65
C ILE A 117 10.83 1.33 -15.36
N TRP A 118 12.01 1.07 -14.82
CA TRP A 118 12.20 0.24 -13.64
C TRP A 118 11.84 0.96 -12.36
N GLY A 119 11.29 0.22 -11.40
CA GLY A 119 11.35 0.61 -10.00
C GLY A 119 12.76 0.53 -9.45
N MET A 120 12.91 0.62 -8.14
CA MET A 120 14.20 0.50 -7.47
C MET A 120 14.81 -0.89 -7.68
N MET A 121 16.00 -0.95 -8.28
CA MET A 121 16.62 -2.21 -8.71
C MET A 121 16.95 -3.16 -7.55
N GLY A 122 17.21 -2.64 -6.35
CA GLY A 122 17.44 -3.45 -5.12
C GLY A 122 16.18 -4.08 -4.53
N SER A 123 15.01 -3.81 -5.07
CA SER A 123 13.74 -4.36 -4.58
C SER A 123 13.29 -5.58 -5.37
N SER A 124 12.71 -6.57 -4.67
CA SER A 124 12.21 -7.80 -5.32
C SER A 124 11.10 -7.53 -6.36
N PRO A 125 10.14 -6.59 -6.17
CA PRO A 125 9.14 -6.34 -7.19
C PRO A 125 9.72 -5.86 -8.52
N ALA A 126 10.77 -5.01 -8.52
CA ALA A 126 11.38 -4.54 -9.74
C ALA A 126 12.03 -5.70 -10.52
N GLN A 127 12.77 -6.56 -9.84
CA GLN A 127 13.42 -7.73 -10.42
C GLN A 127 12.39 -8.74 -10.97
N GLU A 128 11.37 -9.05 -10.17
CA GLU A 128 10.34 -10.03 -10.54
C GLU A 128 9.48 -9.53 -11.71
N ARG A 129 9.07 -8.24 -11.70
CA ARG A 129 8.30 -7.62 -12.81
C ARG A 129 9.11 -7.62 -14.10
N HIS A 130 10.39 -7.27 -14.03
CA HIS A 130 11.28 -7.34 -15.19
C HIS A 130 11.38 -8.77 -15.73
N ASN A 131 11.73 -9.73 -14.87
CA ASN A 131 11.95 -11.12 -15.30
C ASN A 131 10.69 -11.69 -15.95
N GLY A 132 9.52 -11.51 -15.31
CA GLY A 132 8.25 -11.96 -15.88
C GLY A 132 7.95 -11.33 -17.25
N PHE A 133 8.15 -10.00 -17.38
CA PHE A 133 7.92 -9.28 -18.63
C PHE A 133 8.84 -9.78 -19.76
N ARG A 134 10.11 -9.97 -19.46
CA ARG A 134 11.11 -10.48 -20.42
C ARG A 134 10.82 -11.92 -20.83
N ASP A 135 10.44 -12.77 -19.89
CA ASP A 135 10.14 -14.18 -20.16
C ASP A 135 8.88 -14.33 -21.03
N ALA A 136 7.87 -13.50 -20.83
CA ALA A 136 6.68 -13.48 -21.69
C ALA A 136 6.99 -13.08 -23.14
N LEU A 137 8.05 -12.30 -23.36
CA LEU A 137 8.48 -11.81 -24.68
C LEU A 137 9.65 -12.58 -25.26
N GLN A 138 10.13 -13.65 -24.63
CA GLN A 138 11.35 -14.39 -25.03
C GLN A 138 11.35 -14.90 -26.47
N GLN A 139 10.15 -15.16 -27.05
CA GLN A 139 10.01 -15.59 -28.44
C GLN A 139 10.18 -14.44 -29.45
N ARG A 140 10.10 -13.20 -29.00
CA ARG A 140 10.22 -11.98 -29.78
C ARG A 140 11.69 -11.49 -29.77
N THR A 141 12.55 -12.16 -30.54
CA THR A 141 13.97 -11.83 -30.65
C THR A 141 14.26 -10.57 -31.47
N ASP A 142 13.24 -10.02 -32.10
CA ASP A 142 13.25 -8.80 -32.90
C ASP A 142 13.10 -7.50 -32.08
N LEU A 143 12.81 -7.59 -30.78
CA LEU A 143 12.55 -6.44 -29.91
C LEU A 143 13.83 -5.78 -29.38
N THR A 144 13.81 -4.47 -29.30
CA THR A 144 14.85 -3.66 -28.65
C THR A 144 14.33 -3.15 -27.30
N PHE A 145 15.11 -3.27 -26.24
CA PHE A 145 14.75 -2.80 -24.91
C PHE A 145 15.65 -1.63 -24.48
N ARG A 146 15.04 -0.59 -23.97
CA ARG A 146 15.72 0.58 -23.41
C ARG A 146 15.32 0.72 -21.93
N PRO A 147 16.16 0.23 -20.99
CA PRO A 147 15.85 0.34 -19.57
C PRO A 147 16.18 1.74 -19.04
N VAL A 148 15.36 2.22 -18.12
CA VAL A 148 15.52 3.47 -17.37
C VAL A 148 15.10 3.24 -15.93
N GLU A 149 15.92 3.64 -14.98
CA GLU A 149 15.56 3.57 -13.57
C GLU A 149 14.72 4.78 -13.16
N GLY A 150 13.51 4.54 -12.67
CA GLY A 150 12.57 5.56 -12.18
C GLY A 150 12.32 5.52 -10.67
N ASP A 151 12.90 4.52 -9.97
CA ASP A 151 12.91 4.42 -8.51
C ASP A 151 11.51 4.48 -7.86
N TRP A 152 10.49 3.97 -8.54
CA TRP A 152 9.06 4.03 -8.17
C TRP A 152 8.47 5.45 -8.15
N ARG A 153 9.23 6.48 -8.51
CA ARG A 153 8.90 7.89 -8.31
C ARG A 153 8.65 8.61 -9.62
N TYR A 154 7.59 9.42 -9.62
CA TYR A 154 7.25 10.28 -10.75
C TYR A 154 8.39 11.26 -11.10
N ASP A 155 8.91 11.98 -10.11
CA ASP A 155 9.92 13.03 -10.32
C ASP A 155 11.27 12.46 -10.80
N VAL A 156 11.66 11.29 -10.29
CA VAL A 156 12.87 10.58 -10.74
C VAL A 156 12.72 10.12 -12.19
N ALA A 157 11.60 9.44 -12.51
CA ALA A 157 11.33 9.02 -13.88
C ALA A 157 11.27 10.20 -14.85
N ALA A 158 10.55 11.29 -14.49
CA ALA A 158 10.45 12.49 -15.30
C ALA A 158 11.81 13.16 -15.55
N LYS A 159 12.70 13.15 -14.55
CA LYS A 159 14.07 13.67 -14.71
C LYS A 159 14.89 12.77 -15.65
N ARG A 160 14.90 11.46 -15.41
CA ARG A 160 15.67 10.50 -16.21
C ARG A 160 15.24 10.47 -17.67
N LEU A 161 13.93 10.59 -17.95
CA LEU A 161 13.41 10.64 -19.31
C LEU A 161 13.92 11.85 -20.09
N LYS A 162 14.17 12.99 -19.44
CA LYS A 162 14.76 14.18 -20.08
C LYS A 162 16.23 14.03 -20.45
N GLU A 163 16.92 13.10 -19.80
CA GLU A 163 18.36 12.84 -20.02
C GLU A 163 18.60 11.82 -21.16
N ILE A 164 17.55 11.19 -21.69
CA ILE A 164 17.64 10.15 -22.72
C ILE A 164 17.50 10.77 -24.11
N ASP A 165 18.37 10.33 -25.02
CA ASP A 165 18.20 10.60 -26.45
C ASP A 165 17.10 9.71 -27.05
N PHE A 166 16.02 10.34 -27.50
CA PHE A 166 14.92 9.70 -28.22
C PHE A 166 14.99 9.91 -29.74
N SER A 167 16.20 10.02 -30.30
CA SER A 167 16.41 10.05 -31.77
C SER A 167 15.83 8.82 -32.48
N GLN A 168 15.82 7.66 -31.79
CA GLN A 168 15.07 6.48 -32.21
C GLN A 168 13.71 6.44 -31.54
N PRO A 169 12.65 6.12 -32.30
CA PRO A 169 11.30 6.09 -31.77
C PRO A 169 11.09 4.99 -30.74
N ILE A 170 10.31 5.33 -29.70
CA ILE A 170 9.77 4.35 -28.76
C ILE A 170 8.39 3.93 -29.27
N ASP A 171 8.12 2.62 -29.32
CA ASP A 171 6.87 2.05 -29.80
C ASP A 171 5.96 1.60 -28.65
N PHE A 172 6.52 1.35 -27.48
CA PHE A 172 5.82 0.89 -26.31
C PHE A 172 6.53 1.31 -25.02
N VAL A 173 5.77 1.62 -23.98
CA VAL A 173 6.30 1.89 -22.63
C VAL A 173 5.74 0.89 -21.63
N TYR A 174 6.63 0.20 -20.96
CA TYR A 174 6.34 -0.60 -19.78
C TYR A 174 6.94 0.06 -18.55
N ALA A 175 6.11 0.59 -17.69
CA ALA A 175 6.55 1.14 -16.39
C ALA A 175 6.19 0.19 -15.26
N HIS A 176 7.12 0.00 -14.34
CA HIS A 176 6.91 -0.89 -13.20
C HIS A 176 5.90 -0.38 -12.20
N ASN A 177 5.48 0.91 -12.28
CA ASN A 177 4.30 1.43 -11.60
C ASN A 177 3.61 2.54 -12.39
N ASP A 178 2.42 2.94 -11.93
CA ASP A 178 1.58 3.93 -12.63
C ASP A 178 2.15 5.34 -12.57
N MET A 179 2.84 5.71 -11.48
CA MET A 179 3.41 7.06 -11.35
C MET A 179 4.52 7.30 -12.38
N MET A 180 5.34 6.29 -12.65
CA MET A 180 6.36 6.36 -13.69
C MET A 180 5.75 6.29 -15.10
N ALA A 181 4.63 5.55 -15.26
CA ALA A 181 3.87 5.52 -16.52
C ALA A 181 3.26 6.90 -16.86
N ILE A 182 2.72 7.60 -15.85
CA ILE A 182 2.20 8.98 -15.98
C ILE A 182 3.34 9.93 -16.39
N ALA A 183 4.50 9.84 -15.72
CA ALA A 183 5.67 10.65 -16.07
C ALA A 183 6.10 10.44 -17.53
N ALA A 184 6.08 9.20 -18.02
CA ALA A 184 6.38 8.88 -19.40
C ALA A 184 5.35 9.50 -20.37
N ARG A 185 4.05 9.38 -20.07
CA ARG A 185 2.99 9.98 -20.89
C ARG A 185 3.18 11.48 -21.01
N GLU A 186 3.41 12.18 -19.92
CA GLU A 186 3.60 13.62 -19.91
C GLU A 186 4.86 14.04 -20.66
N HIS A 187 5.96 13.29 -20.50
CA HIS A 187 7.20 13.51 -21.23
C HIS A 187 7.00 13.42 -22.75
N PHE A 188 6.39 12.34 -23.25
CA PHE A 188 6.18 12.16 -24.69
C PHE A 188 5.15 13.14 -25.27
N LEU A 189 4.11 13.51 -24.52
CA LEU A 189 3.18 14.57 -24.94
C LEU A 189 3.87 15.94 -25.07
N ALA A 190 4.86 16.23 -24.24
CA ALA A 190 5.62 17.48 -24.29
C ALA A 190 6.57 17.55 -25.50
N ILE A 191 7.09 16.41 -25.96
CA ILE A 191 7.99 16.34 -27.13
C ILE A 191 7.19 16.33 -28.44
N ASP A 192 6.22 15.46 -28.56
CA ASP A 192 5.33 15.29 -29.71
C ASP A 192 3.91 14.94 -29.25
N PRO A 193 2.99 15.91 -29.22
CA PRO A 193 1.63 15.70 -28.73
C PRO A 193 0.84 14.65 -29.52
N VAL A 194 1.10 14.47 -30.82
CA VAL A 194 0.39 13.49 -31.66
C VAL A 194 0.87 12.10 -31.31
N ARG A 195 2.17 11.88 -31.46
CA ARG A 195 2.80 10.60 -31.16
C ARG A 195 2.69 10.22 -29.68
N GLY A 196 2.83 11.22 -28.78
CA GLY A 196 2.66 11.01 -27.36
C GLY A 196 1.25 10.50 -26.97
N LYS A 197 0.20 10.83 -27.70
CA LYS A 197 -1.15 10.25 -27.49
C LYS A 197 -1.28 8.83 -28.02
N GLU A 198 -0.64 8.51 -29.14
CA GLU A 198 -0.72 7.20 -29.78
C GLU A 198 0.18 6.17 -29.10
N LEU A 199 1.22 6.60 -28.39
CA LEU A 199 2.16 5.74 -27.69
C LEU A 199 1.44 4.85 -26.67
N HIS A 200 1.63 3.54 -26.80
CA HIS A 200 1.04 2.58 -25.89
C HIS A 200 1.85 2.49 -24.59
N ILE A 201 1.22 2.85 -23.49
CA ILE A 201 1.87 2.92 -22.17
C ILE A 201 1.08 2.06 -21.18
N ILE A 202 1.78 1.15 -20.50
CA ILE A 202 1.23 0.33 -19.43
C ILE A 202 1.94 0.59 -18.11
N GLY A 203 1.18 0.49 -17.02
CA GLY A 203 1.66 0.65 -15.64
C GLY A 203 1.28 -0.52 -14.75
N MET A 204 1.52 -0.37 -13.47
CA MET A 204 1.11 -1.26 -12.38
C MET A 204 0.75 -0.45 -11.15
N ASP A 205 0.03 -1.04 -10.25
CA ASP A 205 -0.52 -0.68 -8.97
C ASP A 205 -2.04 -0.48 -9.02
N ALA A 206 -2.56 0.26 -9.99
CA ALA A 206 -3.98 0.55 -10.18
C ALA A 206 -4.68 1.03 -8.89
N VAL A 207 -4.03 1.94 -8.14
CA VAL A 207 -4.62 2.54 -6.94
C VAL A 207 -5.39 3.82 -7.26
N ALA A 208 -6.42 4.11 -6.46
CA ALA A 208 -7.16 5.36 -6.55
C ALA A 208 -6.26 6.56 -6.21
N ASN A 209 -6.56 7.72 -6.79
CA ASN A 209 -5.78 8.97 -6.77
C ASN A 209 -4.43 8.87 -7.50
N ALA A 210 -4.26 7.88 -8.38
CA ALA A 210 -3.07 7.69 -9.21
C ALA A 210 -3.40 6.90 -10.50
N GLY A 211 -3.14 5.60 -10.52
CA GLY A 211 -3.25 4.74 -11.69
C GLY A 211 -4.66 4.58 -12.22
N LEU A 212 -5.66 4.42 -11.34
CA LEU A 212 -7.05 4.22 -11.78
C LEU A 212 -7.57 5.42 -12.58
N GLU A 213 -7.31 6.65 -12.13
CA GLU A 213 -7.68 7.87 -12.86
C GLU A 213 -6.93 7.96 -14.18
N ALA A 214 -5.64 7.63 -14.17
CA ALA A 214 -4.82 7.68 -15.38
C ALA A 214 -5.26 6.67 -16.46
N VAL A 215 -5.76 5.51 -16.06
CA VAL A 215 -6.36 4.53 -16.97
C VAL A 215 -7.75 4.99 -17.41
N ALA A 216 -8.59 5.49 -16.50
CA ALA A 216 -9.94 5.94 -16.80
C ALA A 216 -9.98 7.12 -17.80
N ASP A 217 -9.04 8.06 -17.69
CA ASP A 217 -8.91 9.23 -18.58
C ASP A 217 -8.03 8.97 -19.82
N GLY A 218 -7.38 7.81 -19.91
CA GLY A 218 -6.61 7.36 -21.05
C GLY A 218 -5.16 7.84 -21.10
N ARG A 219 -4.62 8.39 -20.00
CA ARG A 219 -3.18 8.68 -19.88
C ARG A 219 -2.34 7.42 -19.87
N ILE A 220 -2.85 6.35 -19.28
CA ILE A 220 -2.28 4.99 -19.33
C ILE A 220 -3.28 4.10 -20.06
N ASN A 221 -2.81 3.21 -20.93
CA ASN A 221 -3.69 2.34 -21.68
C ASN A 221 -4.31 1.25 -20.82
N VAL A 222 -3.50 0.61 -19.99
CA VAL A 222 -3.92 -0.33 -18.94
C VAL A 222 -2.95 -0.29 -17.77
N SER A 223 -3.45 -0.65 -16.60
CA SER A 223 -2.62 -0.95 -15.43
C SER A 223 -2.86 -2.38 -14.95
N PHE A 224 -2.01 -2.89 -14.07
CA PHE A 224 -2.19 -4.17 -13.42
C PHE A 224 -2.35 -3.94 -11.93
N LEU A 225 -3.48 -4.38 -11.37
CA LEU A 225 -3.76 -4.22 -9.95
C LEU A 225 -2.69 -4.93 -9.11
N TYR A 226 -1.99 -4.17 -8.26
CA TYR A 226 -1.12 -4.66 -7.22
C TYR A 226 -1.71 -4.27 -5.86
N PRO A 227 -2.42 -5.19 -5.17
CA PRO A 227 -3.12 -4.87 -3.93
C PRO A 227 -2.14 -4.49 -2.83
N THR A 228 -2.51 -3.53 -1.99
CA THR A 228 -1.68 -3.06 -0.86
C THR A 228 -1.57 -4.08 0.27
N GLY A 229 -2.63 -4.83 0.54
CA GLY A 229 -2.68 -5.88 1.55
C GLY A 229 -2.69 -5.38 2.99
N GLY A 230 -2.90 -4.08 3.25
CA GLY A 230 -2.90 -3.50 4.59
C GLY A 230 -3.89 -4.17 5.55
N GLU A 231 -5.09 -4.47 5.07
CA GLU A 231 -6.10 -5.24 5.83
C GLU A 231 -5.60 -6.66 6.14
N GLN A 232 -5.06 -7.35 5.13
CA GLN A 232 -4.63 -8.74 5.26
C GLN A 232 -3.46 -8.90 6.24
N VAL A 233 -2.49 -7.97 6.27
CA VAL A 233 -1.37 -8.08 7.22
C VAL A 233 -1.83 -7.94 8.68
N ILE A 234 -2.82 -7.07 8.96
CA ILE A 234 -3.39 -6.93 10.31
C ILE A 234 -4.18 -8.18 10.70
N ARG A 235 -5.01 -8.72 9.82
CA ARG A 235 -5.72 -9.99 10.07
C ARG A 235 -4.76 -11.13 10.35
N THR A 236 -3.68 -11.21 9.59
CA THR A 236 -2.63 -12.21 9.78
C THR A 236 -1.89 -12.00 11.10
N ALA A 237 -1.58 -10.77 11.48
CA ALA A 237 -0.99 -10.46 12.78
C ALA A 237 -1.91 -10.88 13.92
N MET A 238 -3.22 -10.65 13.82
CA MET A 238 -4.20 -11.08 14.82
C MET A 238 -4.30 -12.60 14.96
N GLN A 239 -4.21 -13.34 13.86
CA GLN A 239 -4.15 -14.80 13.91
C GLN A 239 -2.89 -15.26 14.66
N LEU A 240 -1.73 -14.69 14.36
CA LEU A 240 -0.47 -15.02 15.04
C LEU A 240 -0.50 -14.68 16.53
N LEU A 241 -1.07 -13.54 16.93
CA LEU A 241 -1.25 -13.14 18.33
C LEU A 241 -2.16 -14.13 19.12
N ARG A 242 -3.09 -14.79 18.43
CA ARG A 242 -3.95 -15.84 19.01
C ARG A 242 -3.28 -17.22 19.02
N GLY A 243 -2.05 -17.34 18.53
CA GLY A 243 -1.33 -18.61 18.41
C GLY A 243 -1.84 -19.49 17.26
N GLU A 244 -2.59 -18.92 16.32
CA GLU A 244 -3.09 -19.64 15.15
C GLU A 244 -1.96 -19.84 14.13
N LYS A 245 -2.04 -20.94 13.38
CA LYS A 245 -1.12 -21.19 12.26
C LYS A 245 -1.56 -20.41 11.02
N VAL A 246 -0.61 -19.84 10.32
CA VAL A 246 -0.84 -19.17 9.04
C VAL A 246 -0.03 -19.85 7.94
N ASP A 247 -0.48 -19.74 6.70
CA ASP A 247 0.25 -20.24 5.55
C ASP A 247 1.56 -19.44 5.34
N LYS A 248 2.57 -20.10 4.79
CA LYS A 248 3.88 -19.48 4.51
C LYS A 248 3.79 -18.35 3.49
N TYR A 249 2.80 -18.40 2.61
CA TYR A 249 2.48 -17.40 1.62
C TYR A 249 0.97 -17.16 1.58
N ILE A 250 0.59 -15.91 1.76
CA ILE A 250 -0.80 -15.43 1.66
C ILE A 250 -0.89 -14.57 0.38
N PRO A 251 -1.40 -15.15 -0.72
CA PRO A 251 -1.46 -14.46 -1.99
C PRO A 251 -2.53 -13.37 -2.01
N LEU A 252 -2.18 -12.20 -2.53
CA LEU A 252 -3.13 -11.15 -2.87
C LEU A 252 -3.49 -11.26 -4.34
N LEU A 253 -4.80 -11.16 -4.64
CA LEU A 253 -5.29 -11.30 -6.01
C LEU A 253 -4.98 -10.04 -6.82
N SER A 254 -4.44 -10.24 -8.00
CA SER A 254 -4.09 -9.21 -8.97
C SER A 254 -4.80 -9.43 -10.30
N GLY A 255 -4.82 -8.42 -11.16
CA GLY A 255 -5.47 -8.54 -12.48
C GLY A 255 -5.25 -7.32 -13.36
N LEU A 256 -5.59 -7.49 -14.65
CA LEU A 256 -5.56 -6.42 -15.63
C LEU A 256 -6.68 -5.40 -15.33
N VAL A 257 -6.34 -4.12 -15.39
CA VAL A 257 -7.27 -2.99 -15.23
C VAL A 257 -7.24 -2.17 -16.52
N ASP A 258 -8.24 -2.39 -17.36
CA ASP A 258 -8.54 -1.56 -18.51
C ASP A 258 -9.43 -0.35 -18.12
N LYS A 259 -9.77 0.49 -19.08
CA LYS A 259 -10.59 1.68 -18.87
C LYS A 259 -11.94 1.38 -18.18
N SER A 260 -12.62 0.31 -18.56
CA SER A 260 -13.92 -0.07 -18.00
C SER A 260 -13.78 -0.55 -16.55
N ALA A 261 -12.77 -1.38 -16.29
CA ALA A 261 -12.44 -1.84 -14.96
C ALA A 261 -12.02 -0.66 -14.05
N ALA A 262 -11.18 0.26 -14.56
CA ALA A 262 -10.75 1.45 -13.80
C ALA A 262 -11.94 2.33 -13.39
N GLN A 263 -12.86 2.62 -14.32
CA GLN A 263 -14.08 3.38 -14.01
C GLN A 263 -14.94 2.70 -12.94
N THR A 264 -15.08 1.38 -13.01
CA THR A 264 -15.83 0.60 -12.02
C THR A 264 -15.17 0.63 -10.65
N LEU A 265 -13.85 0.45 -10.59
CA LEU A 265 -13.08 0.47 -9.34
C LEU A 265 -13.08 1.86 -8.71
N LEU A 266 -13.02 2.95 -9.51
CA LEU A 266 -13.14 4.31 -9.01
C LEU A 266 -14.49 4.57 -8.36
N LEU A 267 -15.59 4.15 -8.99
CA LEU A 267 -16.93 4.27 -8.40
C LEU A 267 -17.07 3.48 -7.09
N GLN A 268 -16.44 2.29 -7.02
CA GLN A 268 -16.41 1.50 -5.77
C GLN A 268 -15.58 2.19 -4.68
N SER A 269 -14.41 2.71 -5.02
CA SER A 269 -13.52 3.44 -4.10
C SER A 269 -14.22 4.68 -3.53
N GLU A 270 -14.89 5.47 -4.38
CA GLU A 270 -15.68 6.63 -3.94
C GLU A 270 -16.80 6.24 -2.98
N ARG A 271 -17.55 5.17 -3.29
CA ARG A 271 -18.61 4.68 -2.39
C ARG A 271 -18.04 4.23 -1.04
N LEU A 272 -16.94 3.48 -1.05
CA LEU A 272 -16.27 3.03 0.18
C LEU A 272 -15.80 4.22 1.03
N SER A 273 -15.17 5.22 0.41
CA SER A 273 -14.74 6.45 1.08
C SER A 273 -15.93 7.19 1.73
N ASN A 274 -17.05 7.31 1.01
CA ASN A 274 -18.27 7.91 1.53
C ASN A 274 -18.87 7.13 2.71
N TYR A 275 -18.83 5.79 2.68
CA TYR A 275 -19.28 4.97 3.82
C TYR A 275 -18.35 5.12 5.02
N GLN A 276 -17.04 5.13 4.82
CA GLN A 276 -16.06 5.34 5.89
C GLN A 276 -16.26 6.69 6.57
N GLN A 277 -16.41 7.77 5.82
CA GLN A 277 -16.70 9.09 6.37
C GLN A 277 -18.00 9.14 7.19
N ARG A 278 -19.04 8.44 6.73
CA ARG A 278 -20.30 8.32 7.49
C ARG A 278 -20.10 7.57 8.81
N ILE A 279 -19.34 6.47 8.79
CA ILE A 279 -19.03 5.68 9.99
C ILE A 279 -18.23 6.51 10.98
N GLU A 280 -17.20 7.23 10.55
CA GLU A 280 -16.43 8.13 11.41
C GLU A 280 -17.28 9.23 12.03
N THR A 281 -18.16 9.85 11.22
CA THR A 281 -19.11 10.85 11.71
C THR A 281 -20.08 10.27 12.76
N GLN A 282 -20.55 9.04 12.54
CA GLN A 282 -21.43 8.37 13.51
C GLN A 282 -20.70 8.00 14.81
N ARG A 283 -19.44 7.50 14.71
CA ARG A 283 -18.58 7.22 15.88
C ARG A 283 -18.38 8.50 16.70
N SER A 284 -17.95 9.58 16.06
CA SER A 284 -17.73 10.87 16.74
C SER A 284 -18.99 11.38 17.47
N ARG A 285 -20.18 11.25 16.85
CA ARG A 285 -21.45 11.59 17.51
C ARG A 285 -21.75 10.67 18.69
N MET A 286 -21.47 9.38 18.56
CA MET A 286 -21.67 8.42 19.65
C MET A 286 -20.77 8.74 20.83
N ASP A 287 -19.50 9.05 20.59
CA ASP A 287 -18.53 9.45 21.63
C ASP A 287 -18.99 10.74 22.35
N GLU A 288 -19.49 11.72 21.59
CA GLU A 288 -20.06 12.93 22.19
C GLU A 288 -21.25 12.63 23.09
N LEU A 289 -22.17 11.76 22.65
CA LEU A 289 -23.33 11.34 23.43
C LEU A 289 -22.92 10.57 24.69
N LEU A 290 -21.95 9.66 24.58
CA LEU A 290 -21.40 8.91 25.71
C LEU A 290 -20.75 9.85 26.75
N ASN A 291 -19.98 10.82 26.29
CA ASN A 291 -19.38 11.82 27.17
C ASN A 291 -20.42 12.66 27.89
N ARG A 292 -21.48 13.12 27.20
CA ARG A 292 -22.62 13.83 27.81
C ARG A 292 -23.36 12.95 28.81
N PHE A 293 -23.60 11.68 28.46
CA PHE A 293 -24.25 10.74 29.37
C PHE A 293 -23.42 10.51 30.64
N ASN A 294 -22.11 10.28 30.50
CA ASN A 294 -21.21 10.10 31.64
C ASN A 294 -21.21 11.36 32.55
N PHE A 295 -21.12 12.55 31.93
CA PHE A 295 -21.18 13.80 32.68
C PHE A 295 -22.48 13.93 33.47
N LEU A 296 -23.65 13.64 32.88
CA LEU A 296 -24.94 13.68 33.55
C LEU A 296 -25.05 12.66 34.69
N ARG A 297 -24.58 11.43 34.44
CA ARG A 297 -24.53 10.36 35.46
C ARG A 297 -23.68 10.76 36.66
N ASP A 298 -22.50 11.29 36.42
CA ASP A 298 -21.57 11.69 37.47
C ASP A 298 -22.12 12.90 38.25
N SER A 299 -22.70 13.87 37.55
CA SER A 299 -23.39 15.02 38.18
C SER A 299 -24.59 14.58 39.07
N LEU A 300 -25.41 13.64 38.59
CA LEU A 300 -26.51 13.08 39.34
C LEU A 300 -26.02 12.34 40.61
N SER A 301 -24.94 11.60 40.49
CA SER A 301 -24.29 10.89 41.60
C SER A 301 -23.83 11.86 42.69
N VAL A 302 -23.20 12.98 42.32
CA VAL A 302 -22.76 14.02 43.24
C VAL A 302 -23.99 14.68 43.95
N ILE A 303 -25.02 15.03 43.20
CA ILE A 303 -26.26 15.60 43.75
C ILE A 303 -26.89 14.63 44.75
N THR A 304 -26.96 13.36 44.43
CA THR A 304 -27.52 12.32 45.32
C THR A 304 -26.71 12.22 46.63
N LEU A 305 -25.40 12.23 46.56
CA LEU A 305 -24.53 12.23 47.75
C LEU A 305 -24.73 13.47 48.61
N LEU A 306 -24.83 14.65 48.01
CA LEU A 306 -25.11 15.90 48.72
C LEU A 306 -26.48 15.87 49.41
N MET A 307 -27.50 15.32 48.74
CA MET A 307 -28.83 15.17 49.34
C MET A 307 -28.82 14.22 50.54
N ILE A 308 -28.15 13.08 50.43
CA ILE A 308 -27.97 12.13 51.55
C ILE A 308 -27.26 12.82 52.74
N GLY A 309 -26.17 13.54 52.44
CA GLY A 309 -25.42 14.32 53.44
C GLY A 309 -26.28 15.36 54.14
N PHE A 310 -27.10 16.11 53.40
CA PHE A 310 -28.01 17.11 53.92
C PHE A 310 -29.11 16.48 54.81
N ILE A 311 -29.71 15.37 54.38
CA ILE A 311 -30.71 14.62 55.15
C ILE A 311 -30.06 14.13 56.45
N SER A 312 -28.87 13.54 56.39
CA SER A 312 -28.13 13.02 57.56
C SER A 312 -27.84 14.15 58.56
N LEU A 313 -27.38 15.30 58.07
CA LEU A 313 -27.11 16.49 58.89
C LEU A 313 -28.40 17.02 59.53
N SER A 314 -29.51 17.07 58.81
CA SER A 314 -30.80 17.53 59.30
C SER A 314 -31.32 16.62 60.42
N VAL A 315 -31.20 15.31 60.27
CA VAL A 315 -31.57 14.32 61.32
C VAL A 315 -30.67 14.49 62.53
N TYR A 316 -29.37 14.67 62.35
CA TYR A 316 -28.41 14.89 63.43
C TYR A 316 -28.74 16.15 64.24
N VAL A 317 -28.99 17.28 63.57
CA VAL A 317 -29.35 18.56 64.23
C VAL A 317 -30.71 18.44 64.97
N PHE A 318 -31.68 17.72 64.43
CA PHE A 318 -32.95 17.45 65.09
C PHE A 318 -32.78 16.63 66.37
N TYR A 319 -31.83 15.66 66.37
CA TYR A 319 -31.55 14.81 67.53
C TYR A 319 -30.83 15.55 68.66
N ILE A 320 -29.94 16.51 68.35
CA ILE A 320 -29.20 17.30 69.34
C ILE A 320 -30.12 18.37 69.99
N ASN A 321 -31.11 18.89 69.29
CA ASN A 321 -32.00 19.94 69.81
C ASN A 321 -33.22 19.37 70.55
N ARG A 322 -33.24 18.06 70.80
CA ARG A 322 -34.17 17.39 71.72
C ARG A 322 -33.50 17.10 73.04
#